data_bf9e481d38f193a9951301eab415b59d
#
_entry.id   bf9e481d38f193a9951301eab415b59d
#
_cell.length_a   1.000
_cell.length_b   1.000
_cell.length_c   1.000
_cell.angle_alpha   90.00
_cell.angle_beta   90.00
_cell.angle_gamma   90.00
#
_symmetry.space_group_name_H-M   'P 1'
#
loop_
_entity.id
_entity.type
_entity.pdbx_description
1 polymer ?
#
loop_
_entity_poly.entity_id
_entity_poly.type
_entity_poly.pdbx_seq_one_letter_code
_entity_poly.pdbx_strand_id
1 'polypeptide(L)'
;MNALRFAFASLRYHKQTIRPYWLVSLVFSLVISFLWCLKHSFALFYQQVIQLFSSEQSNGQTSLFSNELQAYINKVDCFYLVLIMIASGLLLLFTAFFLWHFLKKRQDFLIFRNSGITKQWFLQIWLEFLLPALLLLAFTILLFLILQPFLQTVILSIHQKVISFFGMDHLQLAVNTADRSRWLIKLPANGAALFNSIQLPTRSWSLILIQGAFLSFLNLLVINSLLLPLFSLYFYKRRKNNDRHSFE
;
A
#
# COMPACT_ATOMS: atom_id res chain seq x y z
N MET A 1 -17.28 5.97 31.15
CA MET A 1 -18.18 6.17 29.99
C MET A 1 -17.45 5.71 28.73
N ASN A 2 -18.05 4.85 27.90
CA ASN A 2 -17.32 4.15 26.84
C ASN A 2 -17.07 5.07 25.63
N ALA A 3 -15.81 5.49 25.42
CA ALA A 3 -15.38 6.30 24.26
C ALA A 3 -15.85 5.71 22.90
N LEU A 4 -15.97 4.38 22.80
CA LEU A 4 -16.53 3.67 21.66
C LEU A 4 -17.99 4.06 21.35
N ARG A 5 -18.85 4.14 22.37
CA ARG A 5 -20.27 4.54 22.15
C ARG A 5 -20.36 5.96 21.63
N PHE A 6 -19.52 6.87 22.13
CA PHE A 6 -19.45 8.23 21.63
C PHE A 6 -18.93 8.30 20.20
N ALA A 7 -17.90 7.52 19.84
CA ALA A 7 -17.38 7.46 18.49
C ALA A 7 -18.47 6.99 17.49
N PHE A 8 -19.24 5.96 17.83
CA PHE A 8 -20.37 5.51 16.99
C PHE A 8 -21.48 6.55 16.86
N ALA A 9 -21.87 7.20 17.96
CA ALA A 9 -22.87 8.26 17.92
C ALA A 9 -22.42 9.44 17.07
N SER A 10 -21.15 9.85 17.20
CA SER A 10 -20.54 10.91 16.43
C SER A 10 -20.43 10.55 14.94
N LEU A 11 -20.04 9.32 14.58
CA LEU A 11 -20.03 8.82 13.20
C LEU A 11 -21.42 8.90 12.56
N ARG A 12 -22.47 8.56 13.33
CA ARG A 12 -23.85 8.65 12.85
C ARG A 12 -24.28 10.10 12.64
N TYR A 13 -23.88 11.00 13.53
CA TYR A 13 -24.21 12.42 13.45
C TYR A 13 -23.49 13.11 12.29
N HIS A 14 -22.20 12.87 12.14
CA HIS A 14 -21.36 13.49 11.11
C HIS A 14 -21.27 12.69 9.81
N LYS A 15 -22.15 11.72 9.60
CA LYS A 15 -22.11 10.81 8.44
C LYS A 15 -21.99 11.50 7.09
N GLN A 16 -22.71 12.62 6.89
CA GLN A 16 -22.68 13.36 5.61
C GLN A 16 -21.33 14.02 5.34
N THR A 17 -20.66 14.49 6.39
CA THR A 17 -19.34 15.16 6.25
C THR A 17 -18.20 14.13 6.11
N ILE A 18 -18.34 12.95 6.75
CA ILE A 18 -17.28 11.93 6.77
C ILE A 18 -17.36 10.99 5.54
N ARG A 19 -18.53 10.80 4.95
CA ARG A 19 -18.71 9.93 3.77
C ARG A 19 -17.74 10.21 2.60
N PRO A 20 -17.55 11.46 2.12
CA PRO A 20 -16.62 11.73 1.02
C PRO A 20 -15.18 11.35 1.36
N TYR A 21 -14.74 11.56 2.60
CA TYR A 21 -13.43 11.11 3.06
C TYR A 21 -13.27 9.60 2.92
N TRP A 22 -14.31 8.83 3.28
CA TRP A 22 -14.30 7.38 3.22
C TRP A 22 -14.21 6.84 1.81
N LEU A 23 -15.00 7.43 0.91
CA LEU A 23 -14.99 7.01 -0.50
C LEU A 23 -13.62 7.27 -1.13
N VAL A 24 -13.04 8.42 -0.89
CA VAL A 24 -11.71 8.75 -1.42
C VAL A 24 -10.63 7.89 -0.76
N SER A 25 -10.68 7.71 0.56
CA SER A 25 -9.74 6.83 1.28
C SER A 25 -9.85 5.38 0.81
N LEU A 26 -11.04 4.89 0.45
CA LEU A 26 -11.24 3.56 -0.13
C LEU A 26 -10.52 3.45 -1.48
N VAL A 27 -10.71 4.42 -2.38
CA VAL A 27 -10.05 4.42 -3.69
C VAL A 27 -8.53 4.41 -3.52
N PHE A 28 -7.97 5.30 -2.69
CA PHE A 28 -6.53 5.33 -2.42
C PHE A 28 -6.04 4.04 -1.75
N SER A 29 -6.80 3.47 -0.82
CA SER A 29 -6.45 2.20 -0.18
C SER A 29 -6.38 1.06 -1.19
N LEU A 30 -7.33 0.98 -2.13
CA LEU A 30 -7.30 -0.02 -3.21
C LEU A 30 -6.10 0.18 -4.13
N VAL A 31 -5.81 1.41 -4.55
CA VAL A 31 -4.66 1.72 -5.41
C VAL A 31 -3.34 1.37 -4.71
N ILE A 32 -3.14 1.81 -3.48
CA ILE A 32 -1.92 1.55 -2.71
C ILE A 32 -1.77 0.05 -2.44
N SER A 33 -2.88 -0.65 -2.09
CA SER A 33 -2.86 -2.11 -1.91
C SER A 33 -2.44 -2.82 -3.19
N PHE A 34 -2.97 -2.41 -4.33
CA PHE A 34 -2.63 -2.98 -5.62
C PHE A 34 -1.15 -2.74 -5.99
N LEU A 35 -0.62 -1.54 -5.74
CA LEU A 35 0.81 -1.23 -5.96
C LEU A 35 1.72 -2.09 -5.07
N TRP A 36 1.33 -2.32 -3.81
CA TRP A 36 2.04 -3.24 -2.92
C TRP A 36 1.98 -4.69 -3.42
N CYS A 37 0.82 -5.12 -3.97
CA CYS A 37 0.70 -6.45 -4.58
C CYS A 37 1.62 -6.59 -5.79
N LEU A 38 1.72 -5.57 -6.65
CA LEU A 38 2.66 -5.55 -7.77
C LEU A 38 4.11 -5.71 -7.29
N LYS A 39 4.52 -4.92 -6.29
CA LYS A 39 5.87 -4.99 -5.75
C LYS A 39 6.18 -6.37 -5.17
N HIS A 40 5.30 -6.91 -4.32
CA HIS A 40 5.52 -8.21 -3.68
C HIS A 40 5.48 -9.39 -4.66
N SER A 41 4.54 -9.37 -5.62
CA SER A 41 4.48 -10.41 -6.64
C SER A 41 5.75 -10.42 -7.50
N PHE A 42 6.25 -9.24 -7.88
CA PHE A 42 7.49 -9.13 -8.64
C PHE A 42 8.68 -9.71 -7.86
N ALA A 43 8.82 -9.38 -6.57
CA ALA A 43 9.88 -9.90 -5.72
C ALA A 43 9.84 -11.45 -5.61
N LEU A 44 8.64 -12.04 -5.47
CA LEU A 44 8.48 -13.49 -5.39
C LEU A 44 8.79 -14.19 -6.73
N PHE A 45 8.30 -13.66 -7.84
CA PHE A 45 8.65 -14.18 -9.17
C PHE A 45 10.16 -14.24 -9.35
N TYR A 46 10.80 -13.17 -8.93
CA TYR A 46 12.22 -13.06 -9.04
C TYR A 46 13.00 -14.03 -8.15
N GLN A 47 12.59 -14.20 -6.91
CA GLN A 47 13.22 -15.19 -6.03
C GLN A 47 13.15 -16.61 -6.64
N GLN A 48 12.04 -16.95 -7.29
CA GLN A 48 11.90 -18.23 -7.98
C GLN A 48 12.86 -18.33 -9.18
N VAL A 49 13.02 -17.24 -9.95
CA VAL A 49 14.00 -17.20 -11.05
C VAL A 49 15.40 -17.46 -10.52
N ILE A 50 15.84 -16.76 -9.46
CA ILE A 50 17.15 -16.99 -8.85
C ILE A 50 17.30 -18.44 -8.38
N GLN A 51 16.31 -19.00 -7.71
CA GLN A 51 16.37 -20.37 -7.21
C GLN A 51 16.55 -21.39 -8.34
N LEU A 52 15.86 -21.21 -9.46
CA LEU A 52 16.03 -22.05 -10.65
C LEU A 52 17.44 -21.99 -11.20
N PHE A 53 18.01 -20.79 -11.27
CA PHE A 53 19.39 -20.60 -11.75
C PHE A 53 20.46 -21.08 -10.76
N SER A 54 20.25 -20.92 -9.46
CA SER A 54 21.20 -21.36 -8.44
C SER A 54 21.30 -22.89 -8.32
N SER A 55 20.23 -23.62 -8.64
CA SER A 55 20.23 -25.09 -8.63
C SER A 55 21.01 -25.70 -9.79
N GLU A 56 21.26 -24.93 -10.86
CA GLU A 56 22.04 -25.38 -12.03
C GLU A 56 23.52 -24.96 -11.97
N GLN A 57 23.95 -24.30 -10.90
CA GLN A 57 25.28 -23.70 -10.75
C GLN A 57 26.38 -24.72 -10.40
N SER A 58 26.87 -25.46 -11.36
CA SER A 58 28.17 -26.15 -11.22
C SER A 58 29.36 -25.46 -11.95
N ASN A 59 29.15 -24.45 -12.78
CA ASN A 59 30.22 -23.85 -13.62
C ASN A 59 30.24 -22.32 -13.58
N GLY A 60 31.33 -21.75 -13.15
CA GLY A 60 31.65 -20.36 -12.77
C GLY A 60 31.34 -19.16 -13.70
N GLN A 61 30.46 -19.24 -14.70
CA GLN A 61 30.11 -18.12 -15.59
C GLN A 61 28.87 -17.31 -15.16
N THR A 62 28.28 -17.66 -14.03
CA THR A 62 26.99 -17.12 -13.59
C THR A 62 27.06 -15.78 -12.83
N SER A 63 28.27 -15.31 -12.48
CA SER A 63 28.42 -14.11 -11.65
C SER A 63 28.04 -12.80 -12.38
N LEU A 64 28.30 -12.67 -13.65
CA LEU A 64 28.01 -11.46 -14.44
C LEU A 64 26.50 -11.33 -14.68
N PHE A 65 25.85 -12.42 -15.06
CA PHE A 65 24.40 -12.46 -15.28
C PHE A 65 23.61 -12.17 -14.01
N SER A 66 24.05 -12.69 -12.85
CA SER A 66 23.41 -12.43 -11.57
C SER A 66 23.47 -10.95 -11.18
N ASN A 67 24.57 -10.25 -11.48
CA ASN A 67 24.75 -8.83 -11.17
C ASN A 67 23.87 -7.92 -12.05
N GLU A 68 23.79 -8.19 -13.36
CA GLU A 68 22.92 -7.43 -14.27
C GLU A 68 21.45 -7.62 -13.92
N LEU A 69 21.07 -8.85 -13.65
CA LEU A 69 19.72 -9.20 -13.26
C LEU A 69 19.36 -8.53 -11.92
N GLN A 70 20.26 -8.53 -10.93
CA GLN A 70 20.07 -7.84 -9.65
C GLN A 70 19.94 -6.32 -9.83
N ALA A 71 20.73 -5.70 -10.68
CA ALA A 71 20.63 -4.27 -10.97
C ALA A 71 19.29 -3.91 -11.60
N TYR A 72 18.78 -4.77 -12.48
CA TYR A 72 17.48 -4.60 -13.10
C TYR A 72 16.34 -4.68 -12.06
N ILE A 73 16.39 -5.64 -11.15
CA ILE A 73 15.38 -5.79 -10.10
C ILE A 73 15.32 -4.58 -9.21
N ASN A 74 16.50 -4.10 -8.83
CA ASN A 74 16.57 -2.91 -8.01
C ASN A 74 15.93 -1.71 -8.72
N LYS A 75 16.05 -1.60 -10.04
CA LYS A 75 15.37 -0.55 -10.83
C LYS A 75 13.85 -0.71 -10.80
N VAL A 76 13.34 -1.92 -11.02
CA VAL A 76 11.89 -2.18 -11.01
C VAL A 76 11.30 -2.03 -9.59
N ASP A 77 12.01 -2.51 -8.57
CA ASP A 77 11.60 -2.34 -7.18
C ASP A 77 11.54 -0.85 -6.78
N CYS A 78 12.56 -0.08 -7.18
CA CYS A 78 12.58 1.37 -6.98
C CYS A 78 11.42 2.06 -7.72
N PHE A 79 11.10 1.65 -8.94
CA PHE A 79 9.98 2.19 -9.69
C PHE A 79 8.63 1.98 -8.95
N TYR A 80 8.36 0.76 -8.47
CA TYR A 80 7.15 0.51 -7.69
C TYR A 80 7.14 1.28 -6.37
N LEU A 81 8.27 1.40 -5.68
CA LEU A 81 8.38 2.21 -4.47
C LEU A 81 8.04 3.68 -4.73
N VAL A 82 8.55 4.27 -5.80
CA VAL A 82 8.25 5.66 -6.17
C VAL A 82 6.75 5.84 -6.42
N LEU A 83 6.10 4.91 -7.12
CA LEU A 83 4.64 4.95 -7.33
C LEU A 83 3.86 4.89 -6.00
N ILE A 84 4.27 4.01 -5.08
CA ILE A 84 3.67 3.89 -3.75
C ILE A 84 3.85 5.20 -2.96
N MET A 85 5.04 5.81 -3.02
CA MET A 85 5.31 7.08 -2.33
C MET A 85 4.47 8.22 -2.90
N ILE A 86 4.31 8.31 -4.21
CA ILE A 86 3.43 9.30 -4.85
C ILE A 86 1.98 9.12 -4.41
N ALA A 87 1.46 7.89 -4.48
CA ALA A 87 0.08 7.60 -4.07
C ALA A 87 -0.15 7.90 -2.57
N SER A 88 0.82 7.55 -1.71
CA SER A 88 0.79 7.84 -0.27
C SER A 88 0.88 9.34 0.02
N GLY A 89 1.70 10.08 -0.74
CA GLY A 89 1.81 11.53 -0.64
C GLY A 89 0.50 12.22 -1.02
N LEU A 90 -0.15 11.78 -2.08
CA LEU A 90 -1.47 12.30 -2.48
C LEU A 90 -2.54 12.00 -1.42
N LEU A 91 -2.55 10.79 -0.84
CA LEU A 91 -3.43 10.43 0.26
C LEU A 91 -3.17 11.32 1.49
N LEU A 92 -1.92 11.60 1.84
CA LEU A 92 -1.54 12.48 2.94
C LEU A 92 -2.06 13.90 2.72
N LEU A 93 -1.85 14.49 1.53
CA LEU A 93 -2.35 15.81 1.18
C LEU A 93 -3.88 15.88 1.26
N PHE A 94 -4.56 14.87 0.70
CA PHE A 94 -6.01 14.78 0.77
C PHE A 94 -6.51 14.69 2.22
N THR A 95 -5.90 13.82 3.03
CA THR A 95 -6.26 13.65 4.44
C THR A 95 -6.01 14.93 5.24
N ALA A 96 -4.90 15.63 5.00
CA ALA A 96 -4.59 16.90 5.64
C ALA A 96 -5.63 17.96 5.31
N PHE A 97 -5.99 18.10 4.03
CA PHE A 97 -7.03 19.03 3.58
C PHE A 97 -8.40 18.71 4.21
N PHE A 98 -8.77 17.43 4.20
CA PHE A 98 -10.03 17.00 4.79
C PHE A 98 -10.08 17.27 6.31
N LEU A 99 -9.04 16.87 7.05
CA LEU A 99 -8.96 17.09 8.50
C LEU A 99 -8.99 18.57 8.86
N TRP A 100 -8.29 19.40 8.11
CA TRP A 100 -8.35 20.85 8.26
C TRP A 100 -9.79 21.36 8.19
N HIS A 101 -10.51 20.99 7.12
CA HIS A 101 -11.89 21.44 6.90
C HIS A 101 -12.85 20.85 7.95
N PHE A 102 -12.70 19.58 8.30
CA PHE A 102 -13.52 18.87 9.27
C PHE A 102 -13.38 19.47 10.67
N LEU A 103 -12.15 19.63 11.16
CA LEU A 103 -11.88 20.17 12.49
C LEU A 103 -12.23 21.65 12.61
N LYS A 104 -12.11 22.42 11.52
CA LYS A 104 -12.54 23.82 11.49
C LYS A 104 -14.05 23.97 11.76
N LYS A 105 -14.88 23.09 11.22
CA LYS A 105 -16.35 23.11 11.40
C LYS A 105 -16.83 22.56 12.74
N ARG A 106 -15.99 21.80 13.45
CA ARG A 106 -16.39 21.07 14.65
C ARG A 106 -16.38 21.98 15.88
N GLN A 107 -17.53 22.17 16.51
CA GLN A 107 -17.68 22.97 17.75
C GLN A 107 -17.64 22.13 19.03
N ASP A 108 -17.75 20.81 18.92
CA ASP A 108 -17.80 19.86 20.05
C ASP A 108 -16.60 20.01 21.00
N PHE A 109 -15.48 20.49 20.48
CA PHE A 109 -14.28 20.76 21.26
C PHE A 109 -14.54 21.69 22.46
N LEU A 110 -15.41 22.71 22.31
CA LEU A 110 -15.73 23.66 23.38
C LEU A 110 -16.41 22.95 24.57
N ILE A 111 -17.28 22.00 24.28
CA ILE A 111 -17.99 21.21 25.28
C ILE A 111 -16.99 20.36 26.09
N PHE A 112 -16.09 19.66 25.41
CA PHE A 112 -15.06 18.81 26.06
C PHE A 112 -14.01 19.63 26.82
N ARG A 113 -13.68 20.83 26.35
CA ARG A 113 -12.77 21.74 27.04
C ARG A 113 -13.35 22.21 28.36
N ASN A 114 -14.60 22.67 28.35
CA ASN A 114 -15.28 23.19 29.52
C ASN A 114 -15.53 22.11 30.60
N SER A 115 -15.62 20.84 30.17
CA SER A 115 -15.73 19.69 31.09
C SER A 115 -14.38 19.13 31.57
N GLY A 116 -13.23 19.68 31.15
CA GLY A 116 -11.90 19.21 31.55
C GLY A 116 -11.45 17.89 30.92
N ILE A 117 -12.22 17.31 29.99
CA ILE A 117 -12.03 15.95 29.45
C ILE A 117 -11.41 15.97 28.03
N THR A 118 -10.36 16.77 27.83
CA THR A 118 -9.70 16.93 26.53
C THR A 118 -9.11 15.64 25.96
N LYS A 119 -8.55 14.76 26.82
CA LYS A 119 -7.99 13.46 26.39
C LYS A 119 -9.04 12.54 25.78
N GLN A 120 -10.26 12.55 26.28
CA GLN A 120 -11.36 11.72 25.75
C GLN A 120 -11.81 12.21 24.37
N TRP A 121 -11.75 13.52 24.12
CA TRP A 121 -12.05 14.09 22.81
C TRP A 121 -11.06 13.62 21.75
N PHE A 122 -9.74 13.63 22.05
CA PHE A 122 -8.72 13.09 21.14
C PHE A 122 -8.93 11.62 20.83
N LEU A 123 -9.18 10.82 21.89
CA LEU A 123 -9.45 9.39 21.74
C LEU A 123 -10.69 9.12 20.89
N GLN A 124 -11.74 9.92 21.07
CA GLN A 124 -12.98 9.82 20.29
C GLN A 124 -12.72 10.10 18.82
N ILE A 125 -12.03 11.20 18.47
CA ILE A 125 -11.72 11.53 17.09
C ILE A 125 -10.85 10.43 16.47
N TRP A 126 -9.85 9.95 17.19
CA TRP A 126 -8.99 8.87 16.70
C TRP A 126 -9.80 7.60 16.40
N LEU A 127 -10.73 7.21 17.27
CA LEU A 127 -11.62 6.07 17.04
C LEU A 127 -12.59 6.30 15.88
N GLU A 128 -13.06 7.52 15.66
CA GLU A 128 -13.90 7.87 14.51
C GLU A 128 -13.21 7.63 13.17
N PHE A 129 -11.89 7.75 13.12
CA PHE A 129 -11.10 7.46 11.93
C PHE A 129 -10.60 6.01 11.88
N LEU A 130 -10.31 5.38 13.02
CA LEU A 130 -9.82 4.01 13.10
C LEU A 130 -10.88 2.98 12.72
N LEU A 131 -12.10 3.11 13.31
CA LEU A 131 -13.17 2.12 13.07
C LEU A 131 -13.47 1.91 11.59
N PRO A 132 -13.61 2.97 10.84
CA PRO A 132 -13.83 2.82 9.42
C PRO A 132 -12.59 2.33 8.66
N ALA A 133 -11.38 2.74 9.03
CA ALA A 133 -10.19 2.19 8.40
C ALA A 133 -10.13 0.66 8.55
N LEU A 134 -10.56 0.10 9.68
CA LEU A 134 -10.70 -1.35 9.88
C LEU A 134 -11.74 -1.98 8.95
N LEU A 135 -12.89 -1.31 8.75
CA LEU A 135 -13.90 -1.76 7.79
C LEU A 135 -13.38 -1.72 6.36
N LEU A 136 -12.62 -0.67 5.99
CA LEU A 136 -11.96 -0.59 4.69
C LEU A 136 -10.95 -1.71 4.48
N LEU A 137 -10.14 -2.05 5.50
CA LEU A 137 -9.22 -3.18 5.43
C LEU A 137 -9.97 -4.49 5.16
N ALA A 138 -11.01 -4.78 5.95
CA ALA A 138 -11.80 -6.00 5.79
C ALA A 138 -12.43 -6.07 4.39
N PHE A 139 -13.00 -4.95 3.91
CA PHE A 139 -13.58 -4.85 2.58
C PHE A 139 -12.53 -5.04 1.47
N THR A 140 -11.35 -4.43 1.60
CA THR A 140 -10.26 -4.55 0.62
C THR A 140 -9.77 -6.00 0.52
N ILE A 141 -9.57 -6.68 1.66
CA ILE A 141 -9.15 -8.08 1.70
C ILE A 141 -10.21 -8.96 1.02
N LEU A 142 -11.48 -8.79 1.38
CA LEU A 142 -12.57 -9.59 0.82
C LEU A 142 -12.70 -9.36 -0.69
N LEU A 143 -12.65 -8.11 -1.13
CA LEU A 143 -12.69 -7.75 -2.55
C LEU A 143 -11.52 -8.38 -3.32
N PHE A 144 -10.30 -8.31 -2.79
CA PHE A 144 -9.11 -8.85 -3.44
C PHE A 144 -9.14 -10.38 -3.52
N LEU A 145 -9.67 -11.05 -2.49
CA LEU A 145 -9.82 -12.51 -2.51
C LEU A 145 -10.88 -12.96 -3.52
N ILE A 146 -12.01 -12.25 -3.63
CA ILE A 146 -13.04 -12.55 -4.62
C ILE A 146 -12.51 -12.31 -6.04
N LEU A 147 -11.78 -11.21 -6.26
CA LEU A 147 -11.22 -10.85 -7.57
C LEU A 147 -9.86 -11.48 -7.85
N GLN A 148 -9.38 -12.39 -7.01
CA GLN A 148 -8.06 -13.00 -7.12
C GLN A 148 -7.68 -13.45 -8.53
N PRO A 149 -8.49 -14.26 -9.28
CA PRO A 149 -8.10 -14.73 -10.60
C PRO A 149 -7.97 -13.58 -11.61
N PHE A 150 -8.83 -12.58 -11.51
CA PHE A 150 -8.75 -11.38 -12.36
C PHE A 150 -7.49 -10.55 -12.03
N LEU A 151 -7.22 -10.30 -10.74
CA LEU A 151 -6.04 -9.55 -10.30
C LEU A 151 -4.73 -10.23 -10.70
N GLN A 152 -4.66 -11.57 -10.65
CA GLN A 152 -3.51 -12.34 -11.14
C GLN A 152 -3.22 -12.03 -12.61
N THR A 153 -4.24 -12.10 -13.47
CA THR A 153 -4.08 -11.82 -14.90
C THR A 153 -3.63 -10.37 -15.16
N VAL A 154 -4.20 -9.42 -14.42
CA VAL A 154 -3.83 -7.99 -14.55
C VAL A 154 -2.41 -7.75 -14.07
N ILE A 155 -2.01 -8.32 -12.92
CA ILE A 155 -0.65 -8.18 -12.36
C ILE A 155 0.38 -8.76 -13.34
N LEU A 156 0.14 -9.95 -13.89
CA LEU A 156 1.02 -10.57 -14.87
C LEU A 156 1.15 -9.71 -16.14
N SER A 157 0.04 -9.19 -16.65
CA SER A 157 0.07 -8.30 -17.83
C SER A 157 0.86 -7.02 -17.57
N ILE A 158 0.75 -6.44 -16.37
CA ILE A 158 1.51 -5.24 -15.98
C ILE A 158 3.00 -5.59 -15.88
N HIS A 159 3.36 -6.71 -15.26
CA HIS A 159 4.77 -7.12 -15.18
C HIS A 159 5.39 -7.33 -16.55
N GLN A 160 4.68 -7.95 -17.50
CA GLN A 160 5.15 -8.10 -18.87
C GLN A 160 5.45 -6.74 -19.52
N LYS A 161 4.56 -5.76 -19.38
CA LYS A 161 4.76 -4.40 -19.90
C LYS A 161 5.92 -3.68 -19.22
N VAL A 162 6.07 -3.84 -17.91
CA VAL A 162 7.17 -3.24 -17.16
C VAL A 162 8.52 -3.86 -17.59
N ILE A 163 8.56 -5.18 -17.77
CA ILE A 163 9.74 -5.90 -18.25
C ILE A 163 10.15 -5.40 -19.64
N SER A 164 9.21 -5.26 -20.57
CA SER A 164 9.51 -4.75 -21.91
C SER A 164 9.93 -3.28 -21.87
N PHE A 165 9.30 -2.45 -21.03
CA PHE A 165 9.64 -1.03 -20.87
C PHE A 165 11.09 -0.82 -20.39
N PHE A 166 11.57 -1.65 -19.48
CA PHE A 166 12.95 -1.58 -18.99
C PHE A 166 13.97 -2.33 -19.87
N GLY A 167 13.54 -2.89 -21.01
CA GLY A 167 14.44 -3.47 -22.01
C GLY A 167 14.98 -4.86 -21.67
N MET A 168 14.31 -5.63 -20.80
CA MET A 168 14.69 -7.02 -20.50
C MET A 168 14.48 -8.00 -21.66
N ASP A 169 13.77 -7.59 -22.70
CA ASP A 169 13.59 -8.41 -23.91
C ASP A 169 14.90 -8.69 -24.64
N HIS A 170 15.95 -7.90 -24.36
CA HIS A 170 17.28 -8.04 -24.94
C HIS A 170 18.24 -8.87 -24.08
N LEU A 171 17.88 -9.25 -22.87
CA LEU A 171 18.64 -10.24 -22.09
C LEU A 171 18.45 -11.61 -22.75
N GLN A 172 19.18 -11.83 -23.83
CA GLN A 172 19.38 -13.17 -24.37
C GLN A 172 20.11 -13.96 -23.29
N LEU A 173 19.39 -14.89 -22.66
CA LEU A 173 20.00 -15.95 -21.87
C LEU A 173 20.90 -16.74 -22.82
N ALA A 174 22.14 -16.31 -22.95
CA ALA A 174 23.19 -17.10 -23.55
C ALA A 174 23.47 -18.27 -22.59
N VAL A 175 22.57 -19.24 -22.58
CA VAL A 175 22.84 -20.55 -22.00
C VAL A 175 23.87 -21.17 -22.95
N ASN A 176 25.16 -20.98 -22.66
CA ASN A 176 26.22 -21.69 -23.33
C ASN A 176 26.07 -23.16 -22.94
N THR A 177 25.42 -23.91 -23.84
CA THR A 177 25.33 -25.37 -23.80
C THR A 177 26.68 -25.96 -24.18
N ALA A 178 27.64 -25.90 -23.26
CA ALA A 178 28.97 -26.50 -23.45
C ALA A 178 28.98 -28.02 -23.16
N ASP A 179 27.90 -28.61 -22.76
CA ASP A 179 27.83 -30.07 -22.51
C ASP A 179 26.76 -30.77 -23.37
N ARG A 180 27.23 -31.48 -24.38
CA ARG A 180 26.47 -32.19 -25.44
C ARG A 180 25.66 -33.42 -25.00
N SER A 181 25.44 -33.70 -23.73
CA SER A 181 24.93 -35.02 -23.35
C SER A 181 23.77 -35.09 -22.36
N ARG A 182 23.13 -33.98 -21.93
CA ARG A 182 21.97 -34.10 -21.03
C ARG A 182 20.85 -33.12 -21.39
N TRP A 183 19.69 -33.68 -21.69
CA TRP A 183 18.35 -33.11 -21.78
C TRP A 183 18.25 -31.57 -21.77
N LEU A 184 18.29 -30.96 -22.96
CA LEU A 184 18.09 -29.55 -23.18
C LEU A 184 16.66 -29.16 -22.81
N ILE A 185 16.44 -28.70 -21.59
CA ILE A 185 15.28 -27.86 -21.30
C ILE A 185 15.56 -26.53 -22.02
N LYS A 186 14.88 -26.32 -23.14
CA LYS A 186 14.88 -25.00 -23.81
C LYS A 186 14.19 -24.02 -22.85
N LEU A 187 14.97 -23.32 -22.03
CA LEU A 187 14.48 -22.14 -21.34
C LEU A 187 14.03 -21.12 -22.41
N PRO A 188 12.84 -20.54 -22.25
CA PRO A 188 12.36 -19.56 -23.20
C PRO A 188 13.37 -18.41 -23.28
N ALA A 189 13.88 -18.12 -24.48
CA ALA A 189 14.95 -17.15 -24.73
C ALA A 189 14.56 -15.68 -24.48
N ASN A 190 13.33 -15.44 -23.99
CA ASN A 190 12.78 -14.12 -23.79
C ASN A 190 12.33 -13.98 -22.33
N GLY A 191 12.73 -12.89 -21.63
CA GLY A 191 12.38 -12.62 -20.23
C GLY A 191 10.85 -12.66 -19.98
N ALA A 192 10.04 -12.20 -20.94
CA ALA A 192 8.60 -12.31 -20.87
C ALA A 192 8.08 -13.75 -20.88
N ALA A 193 8.70 -14.62 -21.70
CA ALA A 193 8.34 -16.04 -21.78
C ALA A 193 8.77 -16.80 -20.52
N LEU A 194 9.86 -16.41 -19.90
CA LEU A 194 10.33 -16.96 -18.62
C LEU A 194 9.36 -16.61 -17.49
N PHE A 195 8.84 -15.39 -17.45
CA PHE A 195 7.79 -14.97 -16.51
C PHE A 195 6.50 -15.76 -16.69
N ASN A 196 6.11 -16.06 -17.94
CA ASN A 196 4.92 -16.85 -18.23
C ASN A 196 5.06 -18.34 -17.83
N SER A 197 6.29 -18.87 -17.79
CA SER A 197 6.55 -20.26 -17.39
C SER A 197 6.52 -20.45 -15.87
N ILE A 198 6.68 -19.38 -15.10
CA ILE A 198 6.66 -19.44 -13.62
C ILE A 198 5.24 -19.27 -13.11
N GLN A 199 4.65 -20.34 -12.65
CA GLN A 199 3.32 -20.33 -12.02
C GLN A 199 3.47 -20.24 -10.50
N LEU A 200 3.10 -19.11 -9.92
CA LEU A 200 2.98 -19.00 -8.47
C LEU A 200 1.79 -19.84 -7.95
N PRO A 201 1.97 -20.60 -6.87
CA PRO A 201 0.86 -21.34 -6.27
C PRO A 201 -0.23 -20.40 -5.77
N THR A 202 -1.48 -20.84 -5.82
CA THR A 202 -2.66 -20.04 -5.39
C THR A 202 -2.54 -19.49 -3.97
N ARG A 203 -1.91 -20.26 -3.08
CA ARG A 203 -1.64 -19.83 -1.70
C ARG A 203 -0.71 -18.60 -1.63
N SER A 204 0.31 -18.55 -2.47
CA SER A 204 1.23 -17.39 -2.53
C SER A 204 0.49 -16.14 -3.01
N TRP A 205 -0.41 -16.27 -3.97
CA TRP A 205 -1.25 -15.16 -4.43
C TRP A 205 -2.15 -14.61 -3.33
N SER A 206 -2.83 -15.48 -2.58
CA SER A 206 -3.67 -15.02 -1.47
C SER A 206 -2.86 -14.26 -0.42
N LEU A 207 -1.66 -14.73 -0.10
CA LEU A 207 -0.76 -14.05 0.84
C LEU A 207 -0.31 -12.69 0.32
N ILE A 208 0.07 -12.57 -0.96
CA ILE A 208 0.43 -11.28 -1.59
C ILE A 208 -0.71 -10.27 -1.46
N LEU A 209 -1.95 -10.69 -1.78
CA LEU A 209 -3.13 -9.83 -1.72
C LEU A 209 -3.44 -9.36 -0.29
N ILE A 210 -3.36 -10.25 0.68
CA ILE A 210 -3.57 -9.92 2.09
C ILE A 210 -2.46 -8.98 2.59
N GLN A 211 -1.19 -9.25 2.27
CA GLN A 211 -0.07 -8.39 2.64
C GLN A 211 -0.18 -7.00 2.04
N GLY A 212 -0.55 -6.90 0.75
CA GLY A 212 -0.78 -5.61 0.09
C GLY A 212 -1.89 -4.79 0.76
N ALA A 213 -3.01 -5.41 1.10
CA ALA A 213 -4.10 -4.77 1.81
C ALA A 213 -3.67 -4.31 3.22
N PHE A 214 -2.93 -5.16 3.94
CA PHE A 214 -2.44 -4.82 5.29
C PHE A 214 -1.45 -3.66 5.28
N LEU A 215 -0.51 -3.63 4.33
CA LEU A 215 0.45 -2.52 4.19
C LEU A 215 -0.23 -1.20 3.81
N SER A 216 -1.26 -1.25 2.96
CA SER A 216 -2.09 -0.08 2.67
C SER A 216 -2.82 0.43 3.90
N PHE A 217 -3.38 -0.46 4.72
CA PHE A 217 -4.00 -0.10 5.99
C PHE A 217 -3.01 0.53 6.97
N LEU A 218 -1.81 -0.04 7.12
CA LEU A 218 -0.76 0.55 7.95
C LEU A 218 -0.39 1.96 7.48
N ASN A 219 -0.29 2.17 6.17
CA ASN A 219 -0.04 3.49 5.59
C ASN A 219 -1.14 4.49 5.96
N LEU A 220 -2.40 4.11 5.79
CA LEU A 220 -3.55 4.93 6.17
C LEU A 220 -3.55 5.24 7.68
N LEU A 221 -3.24 4.25 8.51
CA LEU A 221 -3.17 4.38 9.97
C LEU A 221 -2.05 5.33 10.39
N VAL A 222 -0.87 5.22 9.80
CA VAL A 222 0.26 6.12 10.08
C VAL A 222 -0.08 7.56 9.71
N ILE A 223 -0.64 7.79 8.51
CA ILE A 223 -1.05 9.12 8.05
C ILE A 223 -2.06 9.74 9.03
N ASN A 224 -3.11 9.01 9.39
CA ASN A 224 -4.12 9.50 10.33
C ASN A 224 -3.54 9.75 11.74
N SER A 225 -2.70 8.85 12.24
CA SER A 225 -2.09 8.98 13.58
C SER A 225 -1.11 10.13 13.68
N LEU A 226 -0.49 10.54 12.57
CA LEU A 226 0.39 11.71 12.54
C LEU A 226 -0.41 13.01 12.38
N LEU A 227 -1.38 13.05 11.46
CA LEU A 227 -2.10 14.29 11.14
C LEU A 227 -3.13 14.67 12.19
N LEU A 228 -3.84 13.70 12.79
CA LEU A 228 -4.88 13.98 13.78
C LEU A 228 -4.37 14.76 15.00
N PRO A 229 -3.28 14.35 15.70
CA PRO A 229 -2.78 15.11 16.83
C PRO A 229 -2.22 16.48 16.40
N LEU A 230 -1.54 16.58 15.24
CA LEU A 230 -0.99 17.84 14.75
C LEU A 230 -2.10 18.88 14.54
N PHE A 231 -3.15 18.53 13.79
CA PHE A 231 -4.25 19.45 13.52
C PHE A 231 -5.09 19.73 14.77
N SER A 232 -5.34 18.74 15.60
CA SER A 232 -6.12 18.95 16.82
C SER A 232 -5.38 19.83 17.82
N LEU A 233 -4.06 19.71 17.97
CA LEU A 233 -3.24 20.62 18.78
C LEU A 233 -3.20 22.04 18.21
N TYR A 234 -3.09 22.17 16.88
CA TYR A 234 -3.12 23.47 16.21
C TYR A 234 -4.44 24.19 16.47
N PHE A 235 -5.59 23.54 16.27
CA PHE A 235 -6.91 24.14 16.52
C PHE A 235 -7.16 24.43 18.01
N TYR A 236 -6.64 23.58 18.89
CA TYR A 236 -6.67 23.83 20.33
C TYR A 236 -5.96 25.13 20.71
N LYS A 237 -4.72 25.31 20.25
CA LYS A 237 -3.92 26.49 20.55
C LYS A 237 -4.54 27.75 19.96
N ARG A 238 -5.01 27.71 18.71
CA ARG A 238 -5.63 28.87 18.03
C ARG A 238 -6.90 29.34 18.73
N ARG A 239 -7.78 28.44 19.13
CA ARG A 239 -9.02 28.79 19.83
C ARG A 239 -8.75 29.35 21.24
N LYS A 240 -7.77 28.80 21.94
CA LYS A 240 -7.35 29.31 23.27
C LYS A 240 -6.88 30.78 23.19
N ASN A 241 -6.18 31.15 22.12
CA ASN A 241 -5.71 32.51 21.95
C ASN A 241 -6.86 33.48 21.61
N ASN A 242 -7.80 33.09 20.74
CA ASN A 242 -8.95 33.94 20.40
C ASN A 242 -9.83 34.26 21.61
N ASP A 243 -10.02 33.31 22.52
CA ASP A 243 -10.82 33.52 23.73
C ASP A 243 -10.17 34.51 24.71
N ARG A 244 -8.82 34.62 24.72
CA ARG A 244 -8.12 35.63 25.55
C ARG A 244 -8.36 37.05 25.08
N HIS A 245 -8.39 37.27 23.77
CA HIS A 245 -8.62 38.62 23.19
C HIS A 245 -10.09 39.04 23.22
N SER A 246 -11.02 38.17 23.54
CA SER A 246 -12.44 38.55 23.68
C SER A 246 -12.82 38.96 25.11
N PHE A 247 -11.90 38.88 26.08
CA PHE A 247 -12.08 39.29 27.47
C PHE A 247 -11.22 40.54 27.85
N GLU A 248 -10.42 41.04 26.93
CA GLU A 248 -9.76 42.37 26.98
C GLU A 248 -10.60 43.41 26.20
#